data_0f2b98922ae35385b29bd9e4c68a4ad6
#
_entry.id   0f2b98922ae35385b29bd9e4c68a4ad6
#
_cell.length_a   1.000
_cell.length_b   1.000
_cell.length_c   1.000
_cell.angle_alpha   90.00
_cell.angle_beta   90.00
_cell.angle_gamma   90.00
#
_symmetry.space_group_name_H-M   'P 1'
#
loop_
_entity.id
_entity.type
_entity.pdbx_description
1 polymer ?
#
loop_
_entity_poly.entity_id
_entity_poly.type
_entity_poly.pdbx_seq_one_letter_code
_entity_poly.pdbx_strand_id
1 'polypeptide(L)'
;FDELEYGAGILGEDIEMIMADTIDLEVPAHAEVVIEGLVHPHDRAPEGPFGEFTTFGAGAEGPAPVFQITGITHRKDPIFRHMQATWFTDHQPLITLPMEATYYNRLKETHGNTNILDVFVPPWASQFMMIIQMEAKWDGQVRDTLLSALTGPNLHVKIAIAVDEDVDI
;
A
#
# COMPACT_ATOMS: atom_id res chain seq x y z
N PHE A 1 -6.93 -4.22 14.84
CA PHE A 1 -7.47 -3.60 13.61
C PHE A 1 -8.06 -4.70 12.74
N ASP A 2 -9.33 -4.59 12.42
CA ASP A 2 -10.05 -5.53 11.57
C ASP A 2 -10.31 -4.88 10.21
N GLU A 3 -9.79 -5.47 9.15
CA GLU A 3 -9.90 -4.95 7.79
C GLU A 3 -11.34 -4.98 7.28
N LEU A 4 -12.14 -5.94 7.73
CA LEU A 4 -13.55 -6.05 7.35
C LEU A 4 -14.38 -4.95 8.01
N GLU A 5 -14.16 -4.66 9.29
CA GLU A 5 -14.79 -3.53 9.99
C GLU A 5 -14.42 -2.20 9.33
N TYR A 6 -13.14 -2.04 8.94
CA TYR A 6 -12.69 -0.85 8.23
C TYR A 6 -13.34 -0.74 6.85
N GLY A 7 -13.42 -1.84 6.11
CA GLY A 7 -14.11 -1.91 4.82
C GLY A 7 -15.59 -1.56 4.92
N ALA A 8 -16.29 -2.12 5.92
CA ALA A 8 -17.68 -1.82 6.23
C ALA A 8 -17.88 -0.32 6.54
N GLY A 9 -16.97 0.28 7.32
CA GLY A 9 -16.98 1.70 7.62
C GLY A 9 -16.84 2.59 6.37
N ILE A 10 -16.01 2.21 5.40
CA ILE A 10 -15.88 2.93 4.12
C ILE A 10 -17.13 2.77 3.26
N LEU A 11 -17.70 1.56 3.21
CA LEU A 11 -18.92 1.26 2.45
C LEU A 11 -20.16 1.91 3.06
N GLY A 12 -20.16 2.17 4.38
CA GLY A 12 -21.31 2.66 5.13
C GLY A 12 -22.38 1.60 5.40
N GLU A 13 -22.04 0.32 5.22
CA GLU A 13 -22.89 -0.83 5.47
C GLU A 13 -22.07 -2.05 5.92
N ASP A 14 -22.71 -2.98 6.61
CA ASP A 14 -22.06 -4.21 7.07
C ASP A 14 -21.71 -5.11 5.90
N ILE A 15 -20.53 -5.75 5.98
CA ILE A 15 -20.12 -6.79 5.02
C ILE A 15 -20.74 -8.11 5.45
N GLU A 16 -21.66 -8.65 4.64
CA GLU A 16 -22.24 -9.96 4.87
C GLU A 16 -21.17 -11.05 4.71
N MET A 17 -21.06 -11.93 5.72
CA MET A 17 -20.08 -13.03 5.75
C MET A 17 -20.77 -14.37 5.65
N ILE A 18 -20.14 -15.33 4.99
CA ILE A 18 -20.56 -16.73 4.90
C ILE A 18 -19.38 -17.66 5.16
N MET A 19 -19.66 -18.88 5.57
CA MET A 19 -18.61 -19.89 5.71
C MET A 19 -18.06 -20.30 4.35
N ALA A 20 -16.74 -20.44 4.26
CA ALA A 20 -16.06 -21.02 3.12
C ALA A 20 -16.45 -22.51 2.93
N ASP A 21 -16.29 -23.06 1.73
CA ASP A 21 -16.73 -24.40 1.39
C ASP A 21 -15.79 -25.50 1.87
N THR A 22 -14.48 -25.24 1.92
CA THR A 22 -13.45 -26.27 2.17
C THR A 22 -12.59 -26.02 3.39
N ILE A 23 -12.68 -24.83 3.99
CA ILE A 23 -11.93 -24.43 5.18
C ILE A 23 -12.86 -23.79 6.21
N ASP A 24 -12.49 -23.83 7.49
CA ASP A 24 -13.28 -23.28 8.60
C ASP A 24 -12.94 -21.79 8.80
N LEU A 25 -13.28 -20.97 7.79
CA LEU A 25 -13.12 -19.53 7.81
C LEU A 25 -14.33 -18.87 7.15
N GLU A 26 -14.67 -17.68 7.62
CA GLU A 26 -15.68 -16.84 6.98
C GLU A 26 -15.08 -16.00 5.85
N VAL A 27 -15.86 -15.83 4.79
CA VAL A 27 -15.51 -15.03 3.61
C VAL A 27 -16.66 -14.08 3.25
N PRO A 28 -16.38 -12.93 2.60
CA PRO A 28 -17.43 -12.03 2.16
C PRO A 28 -18.40 -12.72 1.19
N ALA A 29 -19.69 -12.70 1.51
CA ALA A 29 -20.75 -13.38 0.74
C ALA A 29 -20.85 -12.89 -0.72
N HIS A 30 -20.48 -11.65 -0.97
CA HIS A 30 -20.56 -11.00 -2.28
C HIS A 30 -19.22 -10.92 -3.02
N ALA A 31 -18.21 -11.67 -2.57
CA ALA A 31 -16.92 -11.74 -3.29
C ALA A 31 -17.12 -12.23 -4.74
N GLU A 32 -16.39 -11.66 -5.67
CA GLU A 32 -16.44 -12.07 -7.08
C GLU A 32 -15.83 -13.46 -7.28
N VAL A 33 -14.72 -13.72 -6.60
CA VAL A 33 -14.00 -15.01 -6.59
C VAL A 33 -13.46 -15.25 -5.20
N VAL A 34 -13.60 -16.47 -4.69
CA VAL A 34 -12.98 -16.95 -3.46
C VAL A 34 -12.08 -18.14 -3.80
N ILE A 35 -10.82 -18.07 -3.39
CA ILE A 35 -9.85 -19.15 -3.54
C ILE A 35 -9.51 -19.64 -2.13
N GLU A 36 -9.82 -20.89 -1.86
CA GLU A 36 -9.63 -21.53 -0.56
C GLU A 36 -8.46 -22.49 -0.59
N GLY A 37 -7.70 -22.58 0.49
CA GLY A 37 -6.57 -23.47 0.52
C GLY A 37 -5.78 -23.46 1.82
N LEU A 38 -4.68 -24.21 1.81
CA LEU A 38 -3.79 -24.39 2.94
C LEU A 38 -2.37 -23.97 2.59
N VAL A 39 -1.70 -23.34 3.55
CA VAL A 39 -0.26 -23.07 3.48
C VAL A 39 0.44 -23.92 4.53
N HIS A 40 1.17 -24.92 4.10
CA HIS A 40 1.94 -25.75 5.03
C HIS A 40 3.27 -25.06 5.42
N PRO A 41 3.67 -25.11 6.70
CA PRO A 41 4.82 -24.34 7.19
C PRO A 41 6.15 -24.59 6.46
N HIS A 42 6.33 -25.78 5.90
CA HIS A 42 7.60 -26.20 5.30
C HIS A 42 7.54 -26.42 3.79
N ASP A 43 6.36 -26.33 3.19
CA ASP A 43 6.23 -26.47 1.74
C ASP A 43 6.72 -25.21 1.04
N ARG A 44 7.69 -25.40 0.16
CA ARG A 44 8.30 -24.34 -0.64
C ARG A 44 8.44 -24.78 -2.08
N ALA A 45 8.20 -23.86 -3.00
CA ALA A 45 8.45 -24.03 -4.42
C ALA A 45 9.23 -22.81 -4.98
N PRO A 46 9.97 -22.97 -6.06
CA PRO A 46 10.58 -21.83 -6.73
C PRO A 46 9.51 -20.86 -7.22
N GLU A 47 9.73 -19.58 -6.94
CA GLU A 47 8.88 -18.48 -7.41
C GLU A 47 9.73 -17.42 -8.09
N GLY A 48 9.13 -16.76 -9.09
CA GLY A 48 9.74 -15.66 -9.81
C GLY A 48 10.52 -16.07 -11.06
N PRO A 49 11.18 -15.13 -11.72
CA PRO A 49 11.03 -13.69 -11.52
C PRO A 49 9.69 -13.18 -12.05
N PHE A 50 9.15 -12.12 -11.45
CA PHE A 50 7.92 -11.46 -11.90
C PHE A 50 8.09 -9.92 -11.91
N GLY A 51 7.19 -9.22 -12.60
CA GLY A 51 7.20 -7.76 -12.65
C GLY A 51 6.78 -7.15 -11.31
N GLU A 52 7.51 -6.14 -10.87
CA GLU A 52 7.28 -5.44 -9.61
C GLU A 52 6.91 -3.95 -9.83
N PHE A 53 6.43 -3.30 -8.75
CA PHE A 53 6.05 -1.88 -8.76
C PHE A 53 7.20 -0.94 -9.19
N THR A 54 8.44 -1.38 -9.05
CA THR A 54 9.64 -0.66 -9.50
C THR A 54 9.82 -0.66 -11.01
N THR A 55 8.96 -1.37 -11.77
CA THR A 55 9.06 -1.63 -13.21
C THR A 55 10.18 -2.59 -13.62
N PHE A 56 10.92 -3.12 -12.67
CA PHE A 56 11.92 -4.16 -12.89
C PHE A 56 11.37 -5.53 -12.48
N GLY A 57 11.98 -6.59 -12.95
CA GLY A 57 11.72 -7.93 -12.44
C GLY A 57 12.11 -8.01 -10.96
N ALA A 58 11.21 -8.53 -10.13
CA ALA A 58 11.52 -8.78 -8.74
C ALA A 58 12.42 -10.00 -8.61
N GLY A 59 13.52 -9.79 -7.91
CA GLY A 59 14.39 -10.82 -7.38
C GLY A 59 14.90 -11.89 -8.33
N ALA A 60 15.75 -12.73 -7.79
CA ALA A 60 16.06 -14.02 -8.38
C ALA A 60 14.97 -15.02 -7.97
N GLU A 61 14.80 -16.06 -8.79
CA GLU A 61 14.02 -17.22 -8.44
C GLU A 61 14.40 -17.75 -7.04
N GLY A 62 13.43 -17.92 -6.17
CA GLY A 62 13.65 -18.31 -4.78
C GLY A 62 12.52 -19.16 -4.20
N PRO A 63 12.75 -19.81 -3.04
CA PRO A 63 11.75 -20.64 -2.39
C PRO A 63 10.65 -19.78 -1.74
N ALA A 64 9.42 -19.91 -2.23
CA ALA A 64 8.23 -19.26 -1.67
C ALA A 64 7.28 -20.27 -1.03
N PRO A 65 6.42 -19.86 -0.06
CA PRO A 65 5.37 -20.70 0.48
C PRO A 65 4.40 -21.17 -0.61
N VAL A 66 4.02 -22.43 -0.53
CA VAL A 66 3.03 -23.01 -1.45
C VAL A 66 1.64 -22.86 -0.86
N PHE A 67 0.73 -22.25 -1.61
CA PHE A 67 -0.69 -22.24 -1.30
C PHE A 67 -1.39 -23.37 -2.04
N GLN A 68 -1.75 -24.42 -1.31
CA GLN A 68 -2.45 -25.59 -1.86
C GLN A 68 -3.93 -25.28 -1.95
N ILE A 69 -4.43 -25.05 -3.16
CA ILE A 69 -5.84 -24.76 -3.40
C ILE A 69 -6.70 -25.99 -3.13
N THR A 70 -7.73 -25.84 -2.31
CA THR A 70 -8.72 -26.87 -1.98
C THR A 70 -10.10 -26.58 -2.61
N GLY A 71 -10.39 -25.31 -2.91
CA GLY A 71 -11.64 -24.92 -3.54
C GLY A 71 -11.51 -23.57 -4.25
N ILE A 72 -12.32 -23.38 -5.26
CA ILE A 72 -12.50 -22.08 -5.94
C ILE A 72 -14.00 -21.90 -6.16
N THR A 73 -14.56 -20.88 -5.56
CA THR A 73 -15.95 -20.45 -5.78
C THR A 73 -15.98 -19.07 -6.44
N HIS A 74 -17.01 -18.81 -7.19
CA HIS A 74 -17.14 -17.52 -7.87
C HIS A 74 -18.61 -17.21 -8.16
N ARG A 75 -18.91 -15.92 -8.37
CA ARG A 75 -20.24 -15.51 -8.86
C ARG A 75 -20.51 -16.13 -10.22
N LYS A 76 -21.79 -16.20 -10.59
CA LYS A 76 -22.20 -16.76 -11.89
C LYS A 76 -21.51 -16.06 -13.07
N ASP A 77 -21.40 -14.73 -12.99
CA ASP A 77 -20.74 -13.89 -13.97
C ASP A 77 -19.73 -12.99 -13.23
N PRO A 78 -18.54 -13.53 -12.82
CA PRO A 78 -17.61 -12.83 -11.97
C PRO A 78 -16.84 -11.75 -12.74
N ILE A 79 -16.58 -10.63 -12.08
CA ILE A 79 -15.65 -9.60 -12.55
C ILE A 79 -14.29 -9.87 -11.94
N PHE A 80 -13.31 -10.23 -12.76
CA PHE A 80 -11.94 -10.36 -12.32
C PHE A 80 -11.19 -9.04 -12.47
N ARG A 81 -10.83 -8.42 -11.35
CA ARG A 81 -10.00 -7.23 -11.34
C ARG A 81 -8.54 -7.63 -11.25
N HIS A 82 -7.77 -7.29 -12.27
CA HIS A 82 -6.32 -7.42 -12.26
C HIS A 82 -5.67 -6.06 -12.00
N MET A 83 -4.75 -6.03 -11.04
CA MET A 83 -3.93 -4.86 -10.74
C MET A 83 -2.52 -5.12 -11.25
N GLN A 84 -2.12 -4.36 -12.26
CA GLN A 84 -0.78 -4.50 -12.83
C GLN A 84 0.23 -3.73 -11.97
N ALA A 85 1.28 -4.40 -11.55
CA ALA A 85 2.36 -3.79 -10.77
C ALA A 85 3.21 -2.86 -11.65
N THR A 86 2.76 -1.63 -11.83
CA THR A 86 3.47 -0.57 -12.57
C THR A 86 3.24 0.79 -11.92
N TRP A 87 3.93 1.82 -12.44
CA TRP A 87 3.85 3.20 -11.94
C TRP A 87 2.65 4.00 -12.48
N PHE A 88 1.98 3.54 -13.55
CA PHE A 88 0.89 4.26 -14.21
C PHE A 88 -0.50 3.71 -13.95
N THR A 89 -0.63 2.67 -13.16
CA THR A 89 -1.91 2.04 -12.91
C THR A 89 -2.44 2.41 -11.53
N ASP A 90 -3.62 1.98 -11.25
CA ASP A 90 -4.27 2.04 -9.94
C ASP A 90 -3.43 1.44 -8.78
N HIS A 91 -2.39 0.66 -9.06
CA HIS A 91 -1.49 0.11 -8.05
C HIS A 91 -0.75 1.21 -7.27
N GLN A 92 -0.02 2.10 -7.94
CA GLN A 92 0.73 3.14 -7.26
C GLN A 92 -0.14 4.19 -6.56
N PRO A 93 -1.19 4.77 -7.18
CA PRO A 93 -2.06 5.69 -6.48
C PRO A 93 -2.74 5.13 -5.24
N LEU A 94 -3.09 3.84 -5.24
CA LEU A 94 -3.66 3.18 -4.05
C LEU A 94 -2.69 3.08 -2.88
N ILE A 95 -1.39 3.10 -3.15
CA ILE A 95 -0.34 3.08 -2.11
C ILE A 95 0.11 4.50 -1.74
N THR A 96 0.28 5.38 -2.73
CA THR A 96 0.85 6.71 -2.49
C THR A 96 -0.11 7.63 -1.76
N LEU A 97 -1.41 7.61 -2.07
CA LEU A 97 -2.41 8.43 -1.38
C LEU A 97 -2.47 8.19 0.15
N PRO A 98 -2.59 6.95 0.66
CA PRO A 98 -2.51 6.70 2.10
C PRO A 98 -1.16 7.05 2.70
N MET A 99 -0.08 6.91 1.91
CA MET A 99 1.27 7.26 2.32
C MET A 99 1.41 8.77 2.52
N GLU A 100 0.90 9.59 1.62
CA GLU A 100 0.87 11.06 1.74
C GLU A 100 0.18 11.49 3.03
N ALA A 101 -1.02 10.98 3.30
CA ALA A 101 -1.76 11.27 4.53
C ALA A 101 -1.00 10.83 5.79
N THR A 102 -0.36 9.66 5.75
CA THR A 102 0.43 9.14 6.88
C THR A 102 1.62 10.03 7.18
N TYR A 103 2.36 10.46 6.15
CA TYR A 103 3.51 11.34 6.33
C TYR A 103 3.11 12.76 6.73
N TYR A 104 2.04 13.29 6.15
CA TYR A 104 1.51 14.59 6.53
C TYR A 104 1.18 14.64 8.03
N ASN A 105 0.42 13.67 8.52
CA ASN A 105 0.06 13.58 9.93
C ASN A 105 1.31 13.37 10.82
N ARG A 106 2.21 12.48 10.41
CA ARG A 106 3.45 12.23 11.14
C ARG A 106 4.30 13.49 11.29
N LEU A 107 4.53 14.21 10.22
CA LEU A 107 5.35 15.43 10.24
C LEU A 107 4.71 16.53 11.07
N LYS A 108 3.39 16.69 11.00
CA LYS A 108 2.66 17.70 11.79
C LYS A 108 2.53 17.31 13.26
N GLU A 109 2.05 16.13 13.53
CA GLU A 109 1.65 15.73 14.89
C GLU A 109 2.81 15.17 15.70
N THR A 110 3.59 14.25 15.14
CA THR A 110 4.64 13.54 15.87
C THR A 110 5.91 14.39 16.00
N HIS A 111 6.27 15.11 14.95
CA HIS A 111 7.45 15.97 14.93
C HIS A 111 7.14 17.45 15.24
N GLY A 112 5.86 17.77 15.46
CA GLY A 112 5.41 19.12 15.82
C GLY A 112 5.67 20.17 14.75
N ASN A 113 5.86 19.74 13.48
CA ASN A 113 6.11 20.66 12.39
C ASN A 113 4.80 21.18 11.80
N THR A 114 4.24 22.22 12.40
CA THR A 114 2.94 22.80 12.00
C THR A 114 2.97 23.53 10.67
N ASN A 115 4.16 23.74 10.10
CA ASN A 115 4.36 24.53 8.86
C ASN A 115 4.38 23.63 7.61
N ILE A 116 4.11 22.35 7.71
CA ILE A 116 3.85 21.47 6.56
C ILE A 116 2.50 21.85 5.95
N LEU A 117 2.50 22.16 4.69
CA LEU A 117 1.31 22.50 3.92
C LEU A 117 0.74 21.32 3.18
N ASP A 118 1.62 20.56 2.50
CA ASP A 118 1.22 19.36 1.77
C ASP A 118 2.37 18.35 1.67
N VAL A 119 2.02 17.10 1.34
CA VAL A 119 2.96 16.02 1.08
C VAL A 119 2.50 15.27 -0.16
N PHE A 120 3.35 15.18 -1.15
CA PHE A 120 3.09 14.49 -2.39
C PHE A 120 4.10 13.36 -2.63
N VAL A 121 3.61 12.18 -2.92
CA VAL A 121 4.41 11.00 -3.30
C VAL A 121 4.13 10.69 -4.76
N PRO A 122 4.97 11.13 -5.68
CA PRO A 122 4.72 10.98 -7.12
C PRO A 122 4.55 9.50 -7.50
N PRO A 123 3.43 9.08 -8.09
CA PRO A 123 3.23 7.68 -8.49
C PRO A 123 4.31 7.17 -9.44
N TRP A 124 4.83 8.03 -10.31
CA TRP A 124 5.91 7.73 -11.25
C TRP A 124 7.27 7.51 -10.57
N ALA A 125 7.43 7.91 -9.32
CA ALA A 125 8.64 7.69 -8.54
C ALA A 125 8.55 6.41 -7.67
N SER A 126 7.50 5.61 -7.82
CA SER A 126 7.35 4.29 -7.19
C SER A 126 7.61 4.30 -5.68
N GLN A 127 7.12 5.30 -4.95
CA GLN A 127 7.31 5.48 -3.50
C GLN A 127 8.75 5.84 -3.07
N PHE A 128 9.69 5.97 -3.99
CA PHE A 128 11.09 6.29 -3.66
C PHE A 128 11.33 7.77 -3.43
N MET A 129 10.41 8.63 -3.86
CA MET A 129 10.52 10.07 -3.72
C MET A 129 9.31 10.63 -2.98
N MET A 130 9.55 11.65 -2.18
CA MET A 130 8.53 12.44 -1.50
C MET A 130 8.84 13.91 -1.66
N ILE A 131 7.84 14.70 -1.99
CA ILE A 131 7.90 16.15 -2.06
C ILE A 131 7.07 16.70 -0.91
N ILE A 132 7.63 17.62 -0.14
CA ILE A 132 7.01 18.21 1.04
C ILE A 132 6.94 19.72 0.82
N GLN A 133 5.73 20.23 0.70
CA GLN A 133 5.50 21.66 0.65
C GLN A 133 5.43 22.22 2.07
N MET A 134 6.22 23.25 2.35
CA MET A 134 6.30 23.82 3.70
C MET A 134 6.65 25.30 3.69
N GLU A 135 6.19 26.01 4.71
CA GLU A 135 6.63 27.36 5.02
C GLU A 135 7.71 27.32 6.10
N ALA A 136 8.99 27.36 5.72
CA ALA A 136 10.10 27.32 6.67
C ALA A 136 10.17 28.61 7.52
N LYS A 137 10.17 28.48 8.84
CA LYS A 137 10.20 29.62 9.79
C LYS A 137 11.60 29.91 10.32
N TRP A 138 12.53 28.95 10.27
CA TRP A 138 13.90 29.10 10.76
C TRP A 138 14.86 28.15 10.06
N ASP A 139 16.13 28.49 10.09
CA ASP A 139 17.20 27.64 9.56
C ASP A 139 17.23 26.29 10.31
N GLY A 140 17.37 25.22 9.56
CA GLY A 140 17.39 23.86 10.09
C GLY A 140 16.05 23.16 10.12
N GLN A 141 14.90 23.87 10.07
CA GLN A 141 13.59 23.24 10.03
C GLN A 141 13.43 22.33 8.78
N VAL A 142 13.88 22.82 7.64
CA VAL A 142 13.87 22.03 6.38
C VAL A 142 14.67 20.76 6.53
N ARG A 143 15.87 20.83 7.11
CA ARG A 143 16.72 19.66 7.35
C ARG A 143 16.05 18.65 8.27
N ASP A 144 15.44 19.12 9.35
CA ASP A 144 14.75 18.28 10.32
C ASP A 144 13.55 17.56 9.67
N THR A 145 12.77 18.29 8.87
CA THR A 145 11.65 17.74 8.09
C THR A 145 12.13 16.64 7.12
N LEU A 146 13.19 16.90 6.36
CA LEU A 146 13.73 15.94 5.41
C LEU A 146 14.26 14.68 6.09
N LEU A 147 14.97 14.82 7.22
CA LEU A 147 15.43 13.67 8.02
C LEU A 147 14.24 12.87 8.57
N SER A 148 13.21 13.56 9.06
CA SER A 148 11.99 12.92 9.57
C SER A 148 11.25 12.14 8.48
N ALA A 149 11.21 12.66 7.26
CA ALA A 149 10.64 11.97 6.11
C ALA A 149 11.44 10.71 5.75
N LEU A 150 12.77 10.81 5.69
CA LEU A 150 13.65 9.68 5.34
C LEU A 150 13.68 8.58 6.41
N THR A 151 13.36 8.89 7.67
CA THR A 151 13.26 7.94 8.79
C THR A 151 11.83 7.52 9.11
N GLY A 152 10.90 7.81 8.21
CA GLY A 152 9.48 7.50 8.35
C GLY A 152 9.14 6.01 8.32
N PRO A 153 7.87 5.66 8.45
CA PRO A 153 7.43 4.27 8.53
C PRO A 153 7.60 3.48 7.23
N ASN A 154 7.64 4.17 6.09
CA ASN A 154 7.86 3.53 4.80
C ASN A 154 9.34 3.51 4.45
N LEU A 155 9.91 2.33 4.38
CA LEU A 155 11.34 2.09 4.10
C LEU A 155 11.75 2.41 2.65
N HIS A 156 10.80 2.64 1.76
CA HIS A 156 11.09 2.86 0.34
C HIS A 156 11.54 4.30 0.05
N VAL A 157 11.15 5.29 0.85
CA VAL A 157 11.56 6.69 0.63
C VAL A 157 13.07 6.83 0.67
N LYS A 158 13.66 7.24 -0.42
CA LYS A 158 15.12 7.44 -0.59
C LYS A 158 15.47 8.89 -0.93
N ILE A 159 14.51 9.63 -1.45
CA ILE A 159 14.65 11.02 -1.85
C ILE A 159 13.52 11.80 -1.20
N ALA A 160 13.87 12.79 -0.38
CA ALA A 160 12.92 13.75 0.16
C ALA A 160 13.30 15.15 -0.31
N ILE A 161 12.33 15.88 -0.85
CA ILE A 161 12.51 17.23 -1.39
C ILE A 161 11.56 18.14 -0.61
N ALA A 162 12.07 19.20 -0.04
CA ALA A 162 11.26 20.26 0.52
C ALA A 162 11.16 21.42 -0.49
N VAL A 163 9.97 21.95 -0.64
CA VAL A 163 9.68 23.10 -1.52
C VAL A 163 8.93 24.16 -0.73
N ASP A 164 9.05 25.39 -1.20
CA ASP A 164 8.36 26.55 -0.62
C ASP A 164 6.86 26.54 -0.96
N GLU A 165 6.12 27.40 -0.27
CA GLU A 165 4.65 27.50 -0.35
C GLU A 165 4.11 27.93 -1.73
N ASP A 166 4.95 28.54 -2.56
CA ASP A 166 4.60 29.00 -3.89
C ASP A 166 4.83 27.96 -5.00
N VAL A 167 5.34 26.79 -4.64
CA VAL A 167 5.56 25.67 -5.58
C VAL A 167 4.31 24.80 -5.64
N ASP A 168 3.77 24.63 -6.83
CA ASP A 168 2.66 23.68 -7.08
C ASP A 168 3.19 22.25 -7.17
N ILE A 169 2.66 21.32 -6.34
CA ILE A 169 3.12 19.93 -6.23
C ILE A 169 2.02 18.90 -6.50
#